data_84c12803eaba680e0ec91947eb3ace3a
#
_entry.id   84c12803eaba680e0ec91947eb3ace3a
#
_cell.length_a   1.000
_cell.length_b   1.000
_cell.length_c   1.000
_cell.angle_alpha   90.00
_cell.angle_beta   90.00
_cell.angle_gamma   90.00
#
_symmetry.space_group_name_H-M   'P 1'
#
loop_
_entity.id
_entity.type
_entity.pdbx_description
1 polymer ?
#
loop_
_entity_poly.entity_id
_entity_poly.type
_entity_poly.pdbx_seq_one_letter_code
_entity_poly.pdbx_strand_id
1 'polypeptide(L)'
;MQNSFFLKEPFVDILEEPKKNSNISSQLIYGESFKIISKKNNYFKIKTSYDKYSGFIKKIDSYKKFNPTHKVGILKARIYLGNKKKKSKKFLPFTSKIQILKRDQNFIMYKKDKWLKSKDIFPVQKKNSDFVKILKSFLNCKYKWGGKT
;
A
#
# COMPACT_ATOMS: atom_id res chain seq x y z
N MET A 1 -4.78 24.38 -5.68
CA MET A 1 -4.30 23.32 -4.73
C MET A 1 -4.04 22.02 -5.49
N GLN A 2 -2.83 21.48 -5.42
CA GLN A 2 -2.56 20.18 -6.05
C GLN A 2 -3.30 19.07 -5.27
N ASN A 3 -4.22 18.36 -5.93
CA ASN A 3 -4.99 17.29 -5.31
C ASN A 3 -4.07 16.12 -4.92
N SER A 4 -4.22 15.61 -3.70
CA SER A 4 -3.59 14.37 -3.28
C SER A 4 -4.40 13.17 -3.79
N PHE A 5 -3.68 12.15 -4.24
CA PHE A 5 -4.21 10.87 -4.67
C PHE A 5 -3.73 9.77 -3.73
N PHE A 6 -4.46 8.65 -3.65
CA PHE A 6 -4.09 7.52 -2.80
C PHE A 6 -4.05 6.25 -3.62
N LEU A 7 -3.01 5.43 -3.40
CA LEU A 7 -2.82 4.21 -4.17
C LEU A 7 -3.93 3.17 -3.90
N LYS A 8 -4.52 2.63 -4.97
CA LYS A 8 -5.53 1.54 -4.94
C LYS A 8 -4.96 0.15 -5.17
N GLU A 9 -3.71 0.04 -5.62
CA GLU A 9 -3.03 -1.24 -5.81
C GLU A 9 -2.27 -1.64 -4.54
N PRO A 10 -2.02 -2.93 -4.30
CA PRO A 10 -1.26 -3.39 -3.14
C PRO A 10 0.06 -2.66 -2.97
N PHE A 11 0.81 -2.54 -4.05
CA PHE A 11 2.01 -1.71 -4.17
C PHE A 11 2.34 -1.48 -5.64
N VAL A 12 3.14 -0.46 -5.90
CA VAL A 12 3.75 -0.18 -7.21
C VAL A 12 5.17 0.30 -7.03
N ASP A 13 6.04 -0.08 -7.97
CA ASP A 13 7.41 0.41 -8.00
C ASP A 13 7.42 1.87 -8.48
N ILE A 14 8.20 2.71 -7.81
CA ILE A 14 8.54 4.06 -8.24
C ILE A 14 9.86 3.96 -9.03
N LEU A 15 9.82 4.37 -10.28
CA LEU A 15 10.90 4.25 -11.22
C LEU A 15 11.69 5.57 -11.31
N GLU A 16 12.97 5.49 -11.62
CA GLU A 16 13.83 6.67 -11.88
C GLU A 16 13.43 7.37 -13.17
N GLU A 17 13.04 6.60 -14.20
CA GLU A 17 12.67 7.09 -15.52
C GLU A 17 11.32 6.53 -15.99
N PRO A 18 10.60 7.23 -16.87
CA PRO A 18 9.30 6.81 -17.40
C PRO A 18 9.43 5.75 -18.50
N LYS A 19 10.11 4.64 -18.23
CA LYS A 19 10.31 3.51 -19.15
C LYS A 19 10.22 2.16 -18.43
N LYS A 20 9.92 1.08 -19.16
CA LYS A 20 9.66 -0.26 -18.62
C LYS A 20 10.85 -0.85 -17.84
N ASN A 21 12.06 -0.65 -18.35
CA ASN A 21 13.29 -1.23 -17.79
C ASN A 21 14.09 -0.21 -16.96
N SER A 22 13.40 0.75 -16.34
CA SER A 22 14.03 1.70 -15.45
C SER A 22 14.36 1.06 -14.10
N ASN A 23 15.40 1.55 -13.45
CA ASN A 23 15.70 1.19 -12.06
C ASN A 23 14.52 1.54 -11.15
N ILE A 24 14.33 0.73 -10.12
CA ILE A 24 13.38 0.99 -9.05
C ILE A 24 14.08 1.85 -8.00
N SER A 25 13.52 3.00 -7.72
CA SER A 25 14.06 3.93 -6.73
C SER A 25 13.37 3.81 -5.38
N SER A 26 12.08 3.45 -5.36
CA SER A 26 11.28 3.25 -4.14
C SER A 26 10.01 2.47 -4.48
N GLN A 27 9.13 2.30 -3.48
CA GLN A 27 7.78 1.73 -3.67
C GLN A 27 6.74 2.61 -3.02
N LEU A 28 5.54 2.61 -3.60
CA LEU A 28 4.32 3.15 -3.01
C LEU A 28 3.41 1.99 -2.65
N ILE A 29 2.86 1.97 -1.43
CA ILE A 29 2.00 0.89 -0.94
C ILE A 29 0.54 1.36 -0.81
N TYR A 30 -0.39 0.41 -0.71
CA TYR A 30 -1.84 0.67 -0.65
C TYR A 30 -2.20 1.73 0.40
N GLY A 31 -2.98 2.71 -0.03
CA GLY A 31 -3.44 3.82 0.83
C GLY A 31 -2.40 4.89 1.14
N GLU A 32 -1.17 4.79 0.63
CA GLU A 32 -0.22 5.90 0.67
C GLU A 32 -0.66 7.01 -0.27
N SER A 33 -0.46 8.25 0.17
CA SER A 33 -0.82 9.44 -0.61
C SER A 33 0.36 9.98 -1.41
N PHE A 34 0.05 10.49 -2.59
CA PHE A 34 0.99 11.11 -3.51
C PHE A 34 0.35 12.27 -4.29
N LYS A 35 1.18 13.12 -4.85
CA LYS A 35 0.78 14.17 -5.80
C LYS A 35 1.29 13.83 -7.19
N ILE A 36 0.51 14.11 -8.21
CA ILE A 36 0.94 14.02 -9.61
C ILE A 36 1.56 15.37 -9.97
N ILE A 37 2.84 15.35 -10.33
CA ILE A 37 3.62 16.53 -10.74
C ILE A 37 3.43 16.78 -12.23
N SER A 38 3.59 15.73 -13.04
CA SER A 38 3.43 15.80 -14.49
C SER A 38 3.02 14.45 -15.06
N LYS A 39 2.60 14.47 -16.32
CA LYS A 39 2.25 13.26 -17.10
C LYS A 39 3.22 13.14 -18.26
N LYS A 40 3.78 11.96 -18.44
CA LYS A 40 4.66 11.66 -19.58
C LYS A 40 4.31 10.30 -20.17
N ASN A 41 3.78 10.28 -21.39
CA ASN A 41 3.30 9.05 -22.03
C ASN A 41 2.34 8.27 -21.11
N ASN A 42 2.66 7.00 -20.83
CA ASN A 42 1.88 6.12 -19.96
C ASN A 42 2.35 6.14 -18.49
N TYR A 43 3.04 7.21 -18.06
CA TYR A 43 3.55 7.37 -16.71
C TYR A 43 3.09 8.68 -16.09
N PHE A 44 3.00 8.68 -14.75
CA PHE A 44 2.88 9.86 -13.93
C PHE A 44 4.21 10.10 -13.21
N LYS A 45 4.76 11.32 -13.29
CA LYS A 45 5.76 11.77 -12.33
C LYS A 45 5.03 12.14 -11.05
N ILE A 46 5.40 11.53 -9.96
CA ILE A 46 4.75 11.72 -8.65
C ILE A 46 5.73 12.21 -7.61
N LYS A 47 5.17 12.77 -6.53
CA LYS A 47 5.86 13.02 -5.27
C LYS A 47 5.05 12.40 -4.14
N THR A 48 5.65 11.54 -3.36
CA THR A 48 5.02 10.91 -2.19
C THR A 48 4.79 11.94 -1.09
N SER A 49 3.73 11.75 -0.29
CA SER A 49 3.41 12.72 0.75
C SER A 49 4.24 12.51 2.02
N TYR A 50 4.60 11.26 2.32
CA TYR A 50 5.29 10.89 3.55
C TYR A 50 6.78 11.24 3.50
N ASP A 51 7.53 10.60 2.61
CA ASP A 51 8.99 10.70 2.51
C ASP A 51 9.45 11.69 1.43
N LYS A 52 8.50 12.39 0.76
CA LYS A 52 8.76 13.38 -0.30
C LYS A 52 9.53 12.83 -1.51
N TYR A 53 9.54 11.53 -1.65
CA TYR A 53 10.24 10.86 -2.75
C TYR A 53 9.60 11.21 -4.09
N SER A 54 10.41 11.43 -5.12
CA SER A 54 9.94 11.74 -6.48
C SER A 54 10.40 10.69 -7.47
N GLY A 55 9.54 10.30 -8.39
CA GLY A 55 9.84 9.33 -9.44
C GLY A 55 8.62 9.08 -10.31
N PHE A 56 8.68 8.03 -11.11
CA PHE A 56 7.65 7.71 -12.08
C PHE A 56 6.92 6.43 -11.70
N ILE A 57 5.59 6.46 -11.78
CA ILE A 57 4.75 5.26 -11.72
C ILE A 57 3.99 5.12 -13.03
N LYS A 58 3.72 3.87 -13.44
CA LYS A 58 2.81 3.62 -14.56
C LYS A 58 1.44 4.20 -14.22
N LYS A 59 0.71 4.73 -15.22
CA LYS A 59 -0.67 5.19 -15.02
C LYS A 59 -1.50 4.09 -14.39
N ILE A 60 -2.11 4.40 -13.25
CA ILE A 60 -2.94 3.49 -12.45
C ILE A 60 -4.17 4.22 -11.92
N ASP A 61 -5.18 3.45 -11.54
CA ASP A 61 -6.34 3.97 -10.82
C ASP A 61 -5.96 4.34 -9.37
N SER A 62 -6.52 5.43 -8.87
CA SER A 62 -6.24 5.97 -7.54
C SER A 62 -7.49 6.56 -6.90
N TYR A 63 -7.51 6.63 -5.56
CA TYR A 63 -8.56 7.36 -4.85
C TYR A 63 -8.26 8.86 -4.86
N LYS A 64 -9.26 9.67 -5.18
CA LYS A 64 -9.20 11.14 -4.99
C LYS A 64 -9.56 11.54 -3.56
N LYS A 65 -10.44 10.77 -2.92
CA LYS A 65 -10.83 10.93 -1.51
C LYS A 65 -10.65 9.56 -0.83
N PHE A 66 -9.93 9.53 0.27
CA PHE A 66 -9.68 8.31 1.03
C PHE A 66 -9.44 8.67 2.49
N ASN A 67 -10.21 8.06 3.39
CA ASN A 67 -10.10 8.29 4.83
C ASN A 67 -9.75 6.96 5.52
N PRO A 68 -8.47 6.65 5.67
CA PRO A 68 -8.03 5.39 6.27
C PRO A 68 -8.34 5.39 7.77
N THR A 69 -8.99 4.33 8.24
CA THR A 69 -9.30 4.11 9.65
C THR A 69 -8.38 3.09 10.30
N HIS A 70 -7.79 2.20 9.51
CA HIS A 70 -6.93 1.10 9.97
C HIS A 70 -5.68 0.97 9.10
N LYS A 71 -4.70 0.22 9.61
CA LYS A 71 -3.44 -0.13 8.92
C LYS A 71 -3.13 -1.60 9.10
N VAL A 72 -2.41 -2.17 8.15
CA VAL A 72 -1.88 -3.53 8.24
C VAL A 72 -0.76 -3.58 9.28
N GLY A 73 -0.83 -4.53 10.19
CA GLY A 73 0.11 -4.70 11.30
C GLY A 73 1.02 -5.92 11.22
N ILE A 74 0.97 -6.67 10.11
CA ILE A 74 1.85 -7.80 9.82
C ILE A 74 2.57 -7.57 8.49
N LEU A 75 3.68 -8.26 8.22
CA LEU A 75 4.48 -8.03 7.02
C LEU A 75 3.67 -8.16 5.73
N LYS A 76 2.85 -9.22 5.62
CA LYS A 76 2.06 -9.54 4.43
C LYS A 76 0.66 -9.99 4.82
N ALA A 77 -0.29 -9.07 4.83
CA ALA A 77 -1.69 -9.39 5.07
C ALA A 77 -2.32 -9.97 3.79
N ARG A 78 -2.61 -11.28 3.80
CA ARG A 78 -3.19 -11.97 2.65
C ARG A 78 -4.54 -11.41 2.27
N ILE A 79 -4.75 -11.20 0.97
CA ILE A 79 -6.03 -10.78 0.41
C ILE A 79 -6.91 -12.01 0.14
N TYR A 80 -8.17 -11.94 0.55
CA TYR A 80 -9.20 -12.93 0.27
C TYR A 80 -10.24 -12.32 -0.68
N LEU A 81 -10.81 -13.13 -1.59
CA LEU A 81 -11.67 -12.68 -2.67
C LEU A 81 -13.08 -13.20 -2.53
N GLY A 82 -14.05 -12.34 -2.87
CA GLY A 82 -15.48 -12.66 -2.94
C GLY A 82 -16.11 -12.99 -1.58
N ASN A 83 -17.40 -13.29 -1.58
CA ASN A 83 -18.15 -13.59 -0.37
C ASN A 83 -17.67 -14.88 0.32
N LYS A 84 -17.21 -15.86 -0.44
CA LYS A 84 -16.63 -17.13 0.08
C LYS A 84 -15.20 -16.94 0.62
N LYS A 85 -14.65 -15.73 0.54
CA LYS A 85 -13.30 -15.37 1.06
C LYS A 85 -12.21 -16.34 0.59
N LYS A 86 -12.19 -16.61 -0.74
CA LYS A 86 -11.18 -17.47 -1.36
C LYS A 86 -9.79 -16.85 -1.22
N LYS A 87 -8.81 -17.62 -0.74
CA LYS A 87 -7.42 -17.16 -0.61
C LYS A 87 -6.84 -16.75 -1.96
N SER A 88 -6.21 -15.58 -2.03
CA SER A 88 -5.43 -15.17 -3.19
C SER A 88 -3.92 -15.26 -2.92
N LYS A 89 -3.11 -15.17 -3.99
CA LYS A 89 -1.65 -15.04 -3.88
C LYS A 89 -1.22 -13.60 -3.52
N LYS A 90 -2.14 -12.63 -3.62
CA LYS A 90 -1.87 -11.21 -3.35
C LYS A 90 -1.94 -10.91 -1.86
N PHE A 91 -1.22 -9.89 -1.43
CA PHE A 91 -1.21 -9.40 -0.05
C PHE A 91 -1.13 -7.87 -0.03
N LEU A 92 -1.49 -7.27 1.10
CA LEU A 92 -1.15 -5.89 1.43
C LEU A 92 0.10 -5.88 2.30
N PRO A 93 1.08 -5.01 1.98
CA PRO A 93 2.30 -4.84 2.78
C PRO A 93 2.02 -4.27 4.17
N PHE A 94 3.00 -4.42 5.06
CA PHE A 94 3.03 -3.77 6.37
C PHE A 94 2.77 -2.25 6.24
N THR A 95 2.03 -1.68 7.17
CA THR A 95 1.60 -0.28 7.22
C THR A 95 0.64 0.19 6.11
N SER A 96 0.25 -0.66 5.15
CA SER A 96 -0.80 -0.32 4.19
C SER A 96 -2.02 0.23 4.91
N LYS A 97 -2.47 1.42 4.55
CA LYS A 97 -3.62 2.08 5.18
C LYS A 97 -4.90 1.67 4.48
N ILE A 98 -5.93 1.32 5.25
CA ILE A 98 -7.20 0.84 4.72
C ILE A 98 -8.39 1.58 5.37
N GLN A 99 -9.48 1.64 4.63
CA GLN A 99 -10.80 2.00 5.15
C GLN A 99 -11.63 0.73 5.24
N ILE A 100 -12.25 0.47 6.39
CA ILE A 100 -13.15 -0.66 6.54
C ILE A 100 -14.50 -0.31 5.92
N LEU A 101 -14.94 -1.10 4.95
CA LEU A 101 -16.24 -0.97 4.30
C LEU A 101 -17.30 -1.87 4.94
N LYS A 102 -16.90 -3.07 5.40
CA LYS A 102 -17.78 -4.05 6.02
C LYS A 102 -17.00 -4.96 6.93
N ARG A 103 -17.64 -5.45 8.00
CA ARG A 103 -17.12 -6.51 8.88
C ARG A 103 -17.97 -7.76 8.70
N ASP A 104 -17.33 -8.92 8.73
CA ASP A 104 -17.96 -10.22 8.64
C ASP A 104 -17.13 -11.26 9.39
N GLN A 105 -17.58 -11.63 10.60
CA GLN A 105 -16.86 -12.51 11.52
C GLN A 105 -15.40 -12.08 11.72
N ASN A 106 -14.45 -12.94 11.34
CA ASN A 106 -13.01 -12.72 11.46
C ASN A 106 -12.39 -11.95 10.28
N PHE A 107 -13.22 -11.37 9.40
CA PHE A 107 -12.77 -10.66 8.21
C PHE A 107 -13.32 -9.24 8.14
N ILE A 108 -12.58 -8.38 7.47
CA ILE A 108 -13.02 -7.03 7.08
C ILE A 108 -12.90 -6.87 5.56
N MET A 109 -13.86 -6.21 4.96
CA MET A 109 -13.79 -5.80 3.57
C MET A 109 -13.20 -4.38 3.47
N TYR A 110 -12.08 -4.23 2.77
CA TYR A 110 -11.40 -2.95 2.60
C TYR A 110 -11.55 -2.36 1.19
N LYS A 111 -11.93 -3.19 0.23
CA LYS A 111 -12.28 -2.85 -1.15
C LYS A 111 -13.36 -3.82 -1.60
N LYS A 112 -14.23 -3.45 -2.56
CA LYS A 112 -15.28 -4.34 -3.08
C LYS A 112 -14.71 -5.72 -3.37
N ASP A 113 -15.32 -6.75 -2.79
CA ASP A 113 -14.97 -8.17 -2.90
C ASP A 113 -13.54 -8.54 -2.47
N LYS A 114 -12.85 -7.65 -1.71
CA LYS A 114 -11.50 -7.91 -1.17
C LYS A 114 -11.50 -7.78 0.33
N TRP A 115 -11.04 -8.83 0.99
CA TRP A 115 -11.09 -9.01 2.43
C TRP A 115 -9.72 -9.26 3.02
N LEU A 116 -9.54 -8.86 4.27
CA LEU A 116 -8.39 -9.18 5.13
C LEU A 116 -8.89 -9.83 6.41
N LYS A 117 -8.03 -10.58 7.10
CA LYS A 117 -8.35 -11.04 8.45
C LYS A 117 -8.33 -9.88 9.43
N SER A 118 -9.34 -9.79 10.30
CA SER A 118 -9.45 -8.71 11.30
C SER A 118 -8.25 -8.64 12.23
N LYS A 119 -7.64 -9.77 12.58
CA LYS A 119 -6.47 -9.86 13.46
C LYS A 119 -5.17 -9.26 12.86
N ASP A 120 -5.13 -9.08 11.54
CA ASP A 120 -3.95 -8.60 10.80
C ASP A 120 -3.92 -7.08 10.70
N ILE A 121 -4.93 -6.39 11.22
CA ILE A 121 -5.10 -4.94 11.10
C ILE A 121 -5.30 -4.27 12.47
N PHE A 122 -4.89 -3.00 12.55
CA PHE A 122 -5.01 -2.18 13.76
C PHE A 122 -5.51 -0.78 13.40
N PRO A 123 -6.16 -0.04 14.31
CA PRO A 123 -6.48 1.37 14.13
C PRO A 123 -5.25 2.18 13.72
N VAL A 124 -5.42 3.16 12.83
CA VAL A 124 -4.31 4.01 12.35
C VAL A 124 -3.57 4.69 13.51
N GLN A 125 -4.30 5.12 14.54
CA GLN A 125 -3.75 5.83 15.71
C GLN A 125 -2.95 4.93 16.64
N LYS A 126 -3.14 3.60 16.58
CA LYS A 126 -2.41 2.67 17.44
C LYS A 126 -0.91 2.74 17.14
N LYS A 127 -0.15 3.28 18.09
CA LYS A 127 1.31 3.25 18.06
C LYS A 127 1.79 1.87 18.48
N ASN A 128 2.75 1.32 17.74
CA ASN A 128 3.46 0.14 18.21
C ASN A 128 4.53 0.58 19.20
N SER A 129 4.44 0.14 20.42
CA SER A 129 5.44 0.45 21.48
C SER A 129 6.66 -0.49 21.42
N ASP A 130 6.53 -1.63 20.78
CA ASP A 130 7.60 -2.65 20.69
C ASP A 130 8.31 -2.60 19.35
N PHE A 131 9.28 -1.67 19.23
CA PHE A 131 10.13 -1.54 18.04
C PHE A 131 10.98 -2.78 17.79
N VAL A 132 11.43 -3.46 18.84
CA VAL A 132 12.27 -4.65 18.74
C VAL A 132 11.49 -5.77 18.06
N LYS A 133 10.22 -5.98 18.44
CA LYS A 133 9.35 -6.98 17.81
C LYS A 133 9.10 -6.67 16.34
N ILE A 134 8.90 -5.40 16.00
CA ILE A 134 8.75 -4.99 14.59
C ILE A 134 10.03 -5.28 13.82
N LEU A 135 11.20 -4.87 14.31
CA LEU A 135 12.48 -5.11 13.65
C LEU A 135 12.75 -6.61 13.49
N LYS A 136 12.49 -7.41 14.55
CA LYS A 136 12.62 -8.87 14.47
C LYS A 136 11.73 -9.50 13.39
N SER A 137 10.56 -8.94 13.10
CA SER A 137 9.69 -9.46 12.04
C SER A 137 10.26 -9.29 10.63
N PHE A 138 11.23 -8.38 10.45
CA PHE A 138 11.96 -8.19 9.19
C PHE A 138 13.25 -9.00 9.09
N LEU A 139 13.67 -9.69 10.15
CA LEU A 139 14.80 -10.62 10.07
C LEU A 139 14.52 -11.68 9.01
N ASN A 140 15.51 -11.99 8.20
CA ASN A 140 15.43 -12.92 7.06
C ASN A 140 14.58 -12.43 5.86
N CYS A 141 14.07 -11.19 5.86
CA CYS A 141 13.55 -10.60 4.64
C CYS A 141 14.69 -10.34 3.66
N LYS A 142 14.52 -10.77 2.40
CA LYS A 142 15.51 -10.49 1.37
C LYS A 142 15.56 -8.97 1.13
N TYR A 143 16.79 -8.43 1.14
CA TYR A 143 16.99 -7.03 0.78
C TYR A 143 16.61 -6.79 -0.68
N LYS A 144 15.83 -5.73 -0.92
CA LYS A 144 15.50 -5.23 -2.25
C LYS A 144 15.70 -3.73 -2.27
N TRP A 145 16.56 -3.24 -3.15
CA TRP A 145 16.76 -1.79 -3.31
C TRP A 145 15.42 -1.08 -3.54
N GLY A 146 15.16 -0.02 -2.79
CA GLY A 146 13.90 0.73 -2.85
C GLY A 146 12.65 -0.03 -2.39
N GLY A 147 12.76 -1.28 -1.94
CA GLY A 147 11.63 -2.12 -1.57
C GLY A 147 10.98 -1.75 -0.23
N LYS A 148 9.64 -1.79 -0.20
CA LYS A 148 8.80 -1.74 1.03
C LYS A 148 8.00 -3.04 1.24
N THR A 149 8.26 -4.10 0.43
CA THR A 149 7.46 -5.34 0.40
C THR A 149 8.33 -6.58 0.51
#